data_f53cc69415810c83994a4921434d7127
#
_entry.id   f53cc69415810c83994a4921434d7127
#
_cell.length_a   1.000
_cell.length_b   1.000
_cell.length_c   1.000
_cell.angle_alpha   90.00
_cell.angle_beta   90.00
_cell.angle_gamma   90.00
#
_symmetry.space_group_name_H-M   'P 1'
#
loop_
_entity.id
_entity.type
_entity.pdbx_description
1 polymer ?
#
loop_
_entity_poly.entity_id
_entity_poly.type
_entity_poly.pdbx_seq_one_letter_code
_entity_poly.pdbx_strand_id
1 'polypeptide(L)'
;MIDSPLHLTHFLIVGAGAAGLMAARELARSGRKVTILEARDRCGGRIYPLSAQEFGYPAEGGAEFVHGAAPVTRALMREARLSLLPIEGTRWSARSGAFSPNESPPRHAARFHQALMELEIDLPIAEFLETHFADRQYSELRQAIKRMVEGYDAADPDRASTFALRDEWMGHGLGRQGRIAGDMARSSSFSYPSAADKVPQSISAPP
;
A
#
# COMPACT_ATOMS: atom_id res chain seq x y z
N MET A 1 0.73 -33.74 37.91
CA MET A 1 1.16 -32.69 36.98
C MET A 1 1.46 -33.35 35.66
N ILE A 2 0.56 -33.22 34.69
CA ILE A 2 0.77 -33.78 33.35
C ILE A 2 1.49 -32.69 32.58
N ASP A 3 2.79 -32.87 32.43
CA ASP A 3 3.63 -32.06 31.55
C ASP A 3 3.15 -32.32 30.12
N SER A 4 2.31 -31.44 29.60
CA SER A 4 1.85 -31.51 28.22
C SER A 4 3.04 -31.16 27.33
N PRO A 5 3.55 -32.05 26.48
CA PRO A 5 4.64 -31.71 25.61
C PRO A 5 4.16 -30.53 24.74
N LEU A 6 4.80 -29.36 24.89
CA LEU A 6 4.66 -28.25 23.98
C LEU A 6 5.04 -28.78 22.60
N HIS A 7 4.04 -29.25 21.85
CA HIS A 7 4.23 -29.56 20.44
C HIS A 7 4.82 -28.31 19.80
N LEU A 8 6.10 -28.36 19.47
CA LEU A 8 6.77 -27.34 18.67
C LEU A 8 6.06 -27.26 17.33
N THR A 9 4.98 -26.50 17.30
CA THR A 9 4.21 -26.32 16.09
C THR A 9 5.09 -25.58 15.10
N HIS A 10 5.40 -26.23 14.01
CA HIS A 10 6.15 -25.66 12.92
C HIS A 10 5.16 -25.03 11.93
N PHE A 11 5.28 -23.74 11.72
CA PHE A 11 4.44 -22.99 10.79
C PHE A 11 5.11 -22.86 9.44
N LEU A 12 4.37 -23.17 8.39
CA LEU A 12 4.78 -22.95 7.00
C LEU A 12 3.99 -21.76 6.45
N ILE A 13 4.68 -20.74 6.00
CA ILE A 13 4.10 -19.54 5.38
C ILE A 13 4.46 -19.55 3.90
N VAL A 14 3.47 -19.38 3.05
CA VAL A 14 3.65 -19.28 1.61
C VAL A 14 3.59 -17.80 1.20
N GLY A 15 4.71 -17.31 0.66
CA GLY A 15 4.90 -15.94 0.23
C GLY A 15 5.64 -15.07 1.25
N ALA A 16 6.78 -14.50 0.83
CA ALA A 16 7.60 -13.58 1.60
C ALA A 16 7.29 -12.10 1.27
N GLY A 17 6.03 -11.78 1.02
CA GLY A 17 5.55 -10.40 0.98
C GLY A 17 5.38 -9.81 2.39
N ALA A 18 4.99 -8.53 2.50
CA ALA A 18 4.86 -7.83 3.78
C ALA A 18 4.00 -8.60 4.81
N ALA A 19 2.88 -9.18 4.38
CA ALA A 19 1.99 -9.93 5.26
C ALA A 19 2.64 -11.23 5.77
N GLY A 20 3.29 -12.01 4.88
CA GLY A 20 3.97 -13.25 5.25
C GLY A 20 5.16 -13.01 6.18
N LEU A 21 5.95 -11.97 5.90
CA LEU A 21 7.08 -11.57 6.73
C LEU A 21 6.61 -11.09 8.13
N MET A 22 5.50 -10.34 8.18
CA MET A 22 4.95 -9.90 9.46
C MET A 22 4.39 -11.08 10.28
N ALA A 23 3.67 -12.00 9.65
CA ALA A 23 3.18 -13.22 10.31
C ALA A 23 4.34 -14.08 10.84
N ALA A 24 5.40 -14.24 10.04
CA ALA A 24 6.59 -14.97 10.46
C ALA A 24 7.26 -14.32 11.67
N ARG A 25 7.39 -13.00 11.66
CA ARG A 25 7.96 -12.21 12.76
C ARG A 25 7.18 -12.41 14.06
N GLU A 26 5.86 -12.31 14.02
CA GLU A 26 5.04 -12.44 15.23
C GLU A 26 5.05 -13.88 15.77
N LEU A 27 5.03 -14.89 14.89
CA LEU A 27 5.17 -16.29 15.28
C LEU A 27 6.54 -16.56 15.89
N ALA A 28 7.63 -16.08 15.27
CA ALA A 28 8.98 -16.25 15.81
C ALA A 28 9.15 -15.57 17.18
N ARG A 29 8.60 -14.36 17.36
CA ARG A 29 8.59 -13.68 18.67
C ARG A 29 7.85 -14.44 19.75
N SER A 30 6.85 -15.24 19.36
CA SER A 30 6.15 -16.14 20.28
C SER A 30 6.85 -17.49 20.48
N GLY A 31 8.10 -17.63 20.03
CA GLY A 31 8.90 -18.85 20.16
C GLY A 31 8.49 -19.99 19.22
N ARG A 32 7.75 -19.68 18.17
CA ARG A 32 7.32 -20.68 17.19
C ARG A 32 8.36 -20.86 16.08
N LYS A 33 8.53 -22.11 15.63
CA LYS A 33 9.37 -22.40 14.47
C LYS A 33 8.60 -22.07 13.20
N VAL A 34 9.22 -21.26 12.31
CA VAL A 34 8.58 -20.80 11.07
C VAL A 34 9.48 -21.08 9.89
N THR A 35 8.89 -21.53 8.80
CA THR A 35 9.52 -21.60 7.48
C THR A 35 8.69 -20.77 6.51
N ILE A 36 9.34 -19.95 5.70
CA ILE A 36 8.69 -19.18 4.63
C ILE A 36 9.14 -19.76 3.29
N LEU A 37 8.19 -20.02 2.40
CA LEU A 37 8.43 -20.38 1.00
C LEU A 37 8.11 -19.16 0.13
N GLU A 38 9.06 -18.75 -0.68
CA GLU A 38 8.89 -17.67 -1.66
C GLU A 38 9.18 -18.20 -3.07
N ALA A 39 8.30 -17.87 -4.01
CA ALA A 39 8.40 -18.32 -5.39
C ALA A 39 9.41 -17.54 -6.22
N ARG A 40 9.74 -16.31 -5.81
CA ARG A 40 10.70 -15.45 -6.46
C ARG A 40 12.06 -15.56 -5.78
N ASP A 41 13.07 -15.03 -6.43
CA ASP A 41 14.43 -14.89 -5.90
C ASP A 41 14.59 -13.74 -4.90
N ARG A 42 13.49 -13.06 -4.53
CA ARG A 42 13.46 -11.92 -3.61
C ARG A 42 12.24 -11.93 -2.69
N CYS A 43 12.40 -11.37 -1.51
CA CYS A 43 11.29 -11.06 -0.62
C CYS A 43 10.67 -9.68 -0.94
N GLY A 44 9.63 -9.31 -0.20
CA GLY A 44 8.98 -8.00 -0.26
C GLY A 44 7.69 -7.99 -1.07
N GLY A 45 7.52 -8.89 -2.04
CA GLY A 45 6.32 -8.91 -2.89
C GLY A 45 6.15 -7.60 -3.67
N ARG A 46 5.12 -6.81 -3.32
CA ARG A 46 4.86 -5.48 -3.90
C ARG A 46 5.75 -4.36 -3.33
N ILE A 47 6.49 -4.59 -2.27
CA ILE A 47 7.61 -3.75 -1.87
C ILE A 47 8.78 -4.18 -2.73
N TYR A 48 9.19 -3.31 -3.64
CA TYR A 48 10.19 -3.63 -4.65
C TYR A 48 11.12 -2.44 -4.90
N PRO A 49 12.16 -2.30 -4.08
CA PRO A 49 13.18 -1.28 -4.33
C PRO A 49 13.98 -1.64 -5.58
N LEU A 50 14.25 -0.64 -6.38
CA LEU A 50 15.09 -0.75 -7.56
C LEU A 50 16.53 -0.36 -7.20
N SER A 51 17.49 -0.96 -7.88
CA SER A 51 18.91 -0.72 -7.62
C SER A 51 19.28 0.73 -7.91
N ALA A 52 19.79 1.44 -6.90
CA ALA A 52 20.33 2.80 -7.10
C ALA A 52 21.54 2.82 -8.05
N GLN A 53 22.24 1.71 -8.19
CA GLN A 53 23.36 1.58 -9.16
C GLN A 53 22.84 1.51 -10.60
N GLU A 54 21.69 0.87 -10.81
CA GLU A 54 21.06 0.74 -12.12
C GLU A 54 20.34 2.02 -12.54
N PHE A 55 19.65 2.67 -11.61
CA PHE A 55 18.81 3.85 -11.89
C PHE A 55 19.48 5.19 -11.59
N GLY A 56 20.66 5.19 -10.95
CA GLY A 56 21.37 6.41 -10.57
C GLY A 56 20.83 7.09 -9.30
N TYR A 57 19.72 6.62 -8.75
CA TYR A 57 19.09 7.10 -7.50
C TYR A 57 18.21 5.99 -6.91
N PRO A 58 17.89 6.06 -5.59
CA PRO A 58 16.94 5.13 -4.98
C PRO A 58 15.54 5.31 -5.57
N ALA A 59 15.00 4.25 -6.15
CA ALA A 59 13.69 4.22 -6.76
C ALA A 59 12.88 3.02 -6.26
N GLU A 60 11.56 3.10 -6.36
CA GLU A 60 10.65 2.04 -5.97
C GLU A 60 9.90 1.53 -7.21
N GLY A 61 10.00 0.23 -7.47
CA GLY A 61 9.22 -0.47 -8.50
C GLY A 61 7.86 -0.94 -8.00
N GLY A 62 7.44 -0.50 -6.81
CA GLY A 62 6.19 -0.91 -6.17
C GLY A 62 5.70 0.10 -5.16
N ALA A 63 5.42 -0.33 -3.92
CA ALA A 63 4.93 0.54 -2.87
C ALA A 63 5.98 1.60 -2.51
N GLU A 64 5.65 2.87 -2.72
CA GLU A 64 6.55 4.01 -2.52
C GLU A 64 6.16 4.87 -1.32
N PHE A 65 4.86 5.00 -1.06
CA PHE A 65 4.36 5.94 -0.08
C PHE A 65 3.73 5.26 1.14
N VAL A 66 3.92 5.89 2.30
CA VAL A 66 3.18 5.56 3.52
C VAL A 66 2.07 6.60 3.68
N HIS A 67 0.83 6.14 3.63
CA HIS A 67 -0.36 6.97 3.70
C HIS A 67 -0.94 7.02 5.11
N GLY A 68 -1.47 8.16 5.50
CA GLY A 68 -2.23 8.33 6.73
C GLY A 68 -1.45 8.03 8.02
N ALA A 69 -2.14 7.55 9.02
CA ALA A 69 -1.58 7.26 10.34
C ALA A 69 -0.62 6.06 10.33
N ALA A 70 -0.94 5.01 9.57
CA ALA A 70 -0.15 3.79 9.39
C ALA A 70 0.62 3.33 10.66
N PRO A 71 -0.05 3.07 11.80
CA PRO A 71 0.62 2.90 13.09
C PRO A 71 1.57 1.70 13.11
N VAL A 72 1.20 0.59 12.47
CA VAL A 72 2.03 -0.61 12.37
C VAL A 72 3.30 -0.33 11.55
N THR A 73 3.14 0.26 10.35
CA THR A 73 4.28 0.61 9.49
C THR A 73 5.23 1.57 10.21
N ARG A 74 4.70 2.59 10.89
CA ARG A 74 5.52 3.54 11.65
C ARG A 74 6.22 2.89 12.86
N ALA A 75 5.62 1.90 13.50
CA ALA A 75 6.25 1.13 14.56
C ALA A 75 7.44 0.32 14.00
N LEU A 76 7.24 -0.38 12.89
CA LEU A 76 8.31 -1.13 12.20
C LEU A 76 9.44 -0.21 11.76
N MET A 77 9.12 0.97 11.22
CA MET A 77 10.13 1.95 10.83
C MET A 77 10.97 2.43 12.01
N ARG A 78 10.34 2.71 13.16
CA ARG A 78 11.08 3.09 14.38
C ARG A 78 12.03 2.00 14.84
N GLU A 79 11.58 0.74 14.85
CA GLU A 79 12.42 -0.41 15.19
C GLU A 79 13.61 -0.55 14.21
N ALA A 80 13.36 -0.35 12.92
CA ALA A 80 14.37 -0.39 11.87
C ALA A 80 15.24 0.87 11.81
N ARG A 81 14.99 1.89 12.65
CA ARG A 81 15.66 3.21 12.64
C ARG A 81 15.55 3.92 11.29
N LEU A 82 14.41 3.77 10.64
CA LEU A 82 14.11 4.42 9.38
C LEU A 82 13.33 5.72 9.63
N SER A 83 13.61 6.72 8.83
CA SER A 83 12.92 8.01 8.86
C SER A 83 11.87 8.08 7.76
N LEU A 84 10.73 8.71 8.07
CA LEU A 84 9.72 9.04 7.10
C LEU A 84 9.88 10.52 6.70
N LEU A 85 10.13 10.75 5.43
CA LEU A 85 10.23 12.09 4.85
C LEU A 85 8.83 12.51 4.38
N PRO A 86 8.34 13.69 4.77
CA PRO A 86 7.08 14.20 4.23
C PRO A 86 7.23 14.45 2.73
N ILE A 87 6.14 14.28 1.99
CA ILE A 87 6.10 14.67 0.59
C ILE A 87 5.71 16.14 0.57
N GLU A 88 6.65 16.97 0.18
CA GLU A 88 6.49 18.39 0.01
C GLU A 88 6.56 18.74 -1.48
N GLY A 89 5.87 19.78 -1.87
CA GLY A 89 5.88 20.29 -3.24
C GLY A 89 4.52 20.64 -3.78
N THR A 90 4.51 21.24 -4.95
CA THR A 90 3.29 21.62 -5.67
C THR A 90 2.82 20.46 -6.54
N ARG A 91 1.55 20.11 -6.43
CA ARG A 91 0.94 19.16 -7.36
C ARG A 91 0.67 19.84 -8.68
N TRP A 92 1.01 19.19 -9.77
CA TRP A 92 0.76 19.65 -11.12
C TRP A 92 -0.18 18.70 -11.83
N SER A 93 -1.07 19.24 -12.63
CA SER A 93 -1.89 18.48 -13.58
C SER A 93 -1.41 18.75 -15.00
N ALA A 94 -1.36 17.69 -15.81
CA ALA A 94 -1.10 17.79 -17.24
C ALA A 94 -2.40 17.54 -17.99
N ARG A 95 -2.85 18.50 -18.79
CA ARG A 95 -4.03 18.35 -19.65
C ARG A 95 -3.71 18.87 -21.04
N SER A 96 -3.92 18.04 -22.05
CA SER A 96 -3.71 18.41 -23.47
C SER A 96 -2.35 19.07 -23.74
N GLY A 97 -1.28 18.56 -23.09
CA GLY A 97 0.09 19.08 -23.23
C GLY A 97 0.41 20.34 -22.40
N ALA A 98 -0.57 20.91 -21.70
CA ALA A 98 -0.35 22.00 -20.78
C ALA A 98 -0.21 21.53 -19.33
N PHE A 99 0.72 22.15 -18.58
CA PHE A 99 0.91 21.93 -17.15
C PHE A 99 0.33 23.08 -16.36
N SER A 100 -0.43 22.77 -15.31
CA SER A 100 -0.95 23.77 -14.38
C SER A 100 -0.82 23.28 -12.94
N PRO A 101 -0.57 24.17 -11.96
CA PRO A 101 -0.62 23.80 -10.55
C PRO A 101 -2.01 23.26 -10.21
N ASN A 102 -2.05 22.15 -9.50
CA ASN A 102 -3.30 21.54 -9.04
C ASN A 102 -3.60 22.03 -7.62
N GLU A 103 -4.06 23.27 -7.50
CA GLU A 103 -4.24 23.96 -6.21
C GLU A 103 -5.61 23.73 -5.58
N SER A 104 -6.57 23.24 -6.35
CA SER A 104 -7.96 23.14 -5.89
C SER A 104 -8.55 21.76 -6.14
N PRO A 105 -9.41 21.27 -5.23
CA PRO A 105 -10.18 20.07 -5.50
C PRO A 105 -11.08 20.28 -6.73
N PRO A 106 -11.53 19.21 -7.39
CA PRO A 106 -12.46 19.30 -8.51
C PRO A 106 -13.69 20.14 -8.14
N ARG A 107 -14.20 20.89 -9.10
CA ARG A 107 -15.48 21.60 -8.93
C ARG A 107 -16.54 20.61 -8.45
N HIS A 108 -17.37 21.01 -7.48
CA HIS A 108 -18.41 20.17 -6.85
C HIS A 108 -17.88 19.02 -5.95
N ALA A 109 -16.59 18.96 -5.61
CA ALA A 109 -16.07 17.92 -4.73
C ALA A 109 -16.79 17.84 -3.38
N ALA A 110 -17.14 18.98 -2.77
CA ALA A 110 -17.87 19.01 -1.51
C ALA A 110 -19.24 18.32 -1.60
N ARG A 111 -19.99 18.57 -2.69
CA ARG A 111 -21.27 17.90 -2.94
C ARG A 111 -21.10 16.40 -3.19
N PHE A 112 -20.05 16.03 -3.92
CA PHE A 112 -19.71 14.62 -4.13
C PHE A 112 -19.42 13.91 -2.80
N HIS A 113 -18.59 14.50 -1.95
CA HIS A 113 -18.25 13.95 -0.64
C HIS A 113 -19.50 13.80 0.24
N GLN A 114 -20.36 14.82 0.26
CA GLN A 114 -21.61 14.75 1.00
C GLN A 114 -22.50 13.61 0.51
N ALA A 115 -22.74 13.50 -0.79
CA ALA A 115 -23.57 12.45 -1.36
C ALA A 115 -22.99 11.03 -1.09
N LEU A 116 -21.66 10.91 -1.14
CA LEU A 116 -20.98 9.64 -0.83
C LEU A 116 -21.14 9.25 0.65
N MET A 117 -21.12 10.23 1.56
CA MET A 117 -21.33 9.99 3.00
C MET A 117 -22.77 9.63 3.33
N GLU A 118 -23.74 10.18 2.61
CA GLU A 118 -25.18 9.93 2.78
C GLU A 118 -25.67 8.64 2.12
N LEU A 119 -24.80 7.96 1.36
CA LEU A 119 -25.17 6.73 0.66
C LEU A 119 -25.42 5.57 1.63
N GLU A 120 -26.60 4.98 1.55
CA GLU A 120 -27.04 3.88 2.43
C GLU A 120 -26.83 2.49 1.80
N ILE A 121 -26.72 2.43 0.48
CA ILE A 121 -26.56 1.18 -0.28
C ILE A 121 -25.28 1.23 -1.08
N ASP A 122 -24.47 0.18 -0.98
CA ASP A 122 -23.25 0.08 -1.74
C ASP A 122 -23.54 -0.11 -3.24
N LEU A 123 -22.92 0.74 -4.06
CA LEU A 123 -23.04 0.75 -5.52
C LEU A 123 -21.65 0.78 -6.16
N PRO A 124 -21.50 0.33 -7.40
CA PRO A 124 -20.35 0.69 -8.20
C PRO A 124 -20.24 2.21 -8.34
N ILE A 125 -19.01 2.75 -8.25
CA ILE A 125 -18.81 4.21 -8.31
C ILE A 125 -19.29 4.80 -9.62
N ALA A 126 -19.21 4.08 -10.73
CA ALA A 126 -19.74 4.53 -12.02
C ALA A 126 -21.25 4.72 -11.96
N GLU A 127 -22.00 3.76 -11.41
CA GLU A 127 -23.46 3.83 -11.23
C GLU A 127 -23.85 4.98 -10.28
N PHE A 128 -23.11 5.14 -9.17
CA PHE A 128 -23.30 6.27 -8.27
C PHE A 128 -23.14 7.62 -8.96
N LEU A 129 -22.12 7.77 -9.80
CA LEU A 129 -21.87 8.99 -10.56
C LEU A 129 -22.98 9.24 -11.61
N GLU A 130 -23.50 8.21 -12.25
CA GLU A 130 -24.58 8.32 -13.21
C GLU A 130 -25.92 8.67 -12.55
N THR A 131 -26.17 8.15 -11.36
CA THR A 131 -27.40 8.39 -10.62
C THR A 131 -27.43 9.78 -9.99
N HIS A 132 -26.36 10.20 -9.34
CA HIS A 132 -26.35 11.42 -8.52
C HIS A 132 -25.71 12.65 -9.22
N PHE A 133 -24.95 12.41 -10.29
CA PHE A 133 -24.13 13.43 -10.98
C PHE A 133 -24.25 13.34 -12.50
N ALA A 134 -25.42 12.95 -13.05
CA ALA A 134 -25.65 12.80 -14.49
C ALA A 134 -25.50 14.10 -15.28
N ASP A 135 -25.90 15.23 -14.70
CA ASP A 135 -25.96 16.52 -15.36
C ASP A 135 -24.62 16.93 -15.99
N ARG A 136 -24.70 17.68 -17.10
CA ARG A 136 -23.54 18.19 -17.84
C ARG A 136 -22.57 18.99 -16.97
N GLN A 137 -23.09 19.74 -16.00
CA GLN A 137 -22.25 20.53 -15.07
C GLN A 137 -21.29 19.68 -14.23
N TYR A 138 -21.56 18.38 -14.06
CA TYR A 138 -20.72 17.45 -13.30
C TYR A 138 -19.77 16.62 -14.20
N SER A 139 -19.70 16.90 -15.50
CA SER A 139 -18.87 16.11 -16.41
C SER A 139 -17.39 16.05 -16.02
N GLU A 140 -16.83 17.19 -15.58
CA GLU A 140 -15.45 17.27 -15.11
C GLU A 140 -15.24 16.49 -13.80
N LEU A 141 -16.20 16.56 -12.86
CA LEU A 141 -16.19 15.79 -11.63
C LEU A 141 -16.18 14.29 -11.92
N ARG A 142 -17.13 13.81 -12.76
CA ARG A 142 -17.19 12.40 -13.12
C ARG A 142 -15.87 11.89 -13.71
N GLN A 143 -15.29 12.65 -14.64
CA GLN A 143 -14.00 12.30 -15.24
C GLN A 143 -12.85 12.30 -14.20
N ALA A 144 -12.86 13.24 -13.28
CA ALA A 144 -11.83 13.32 -12.24
C ALA A 144 -11.92 12.12 -11.29
N ILE A 145 -13.13 11.75 -10.86
CA ILE A 145 -13.36 10.60 -9.97
C ILE A 145 -13.01 9.28 -10.69
N LYS A 146 -13.47 9.08 -11.93
CA LYS A 146 -13.12 7.86 -12.69
C LYS A 146 -11.60 7.72 -12.84
N ARG A 147 -10.88 8.79 -13.22
CA ARG A 147 -9.41 8.77 -13.30
C ARG A 147 -8.72 8.49 -11.95
N MET A 148 -9.30 8.95 -10.84
CA MET A 148 -8.77 8.67 -9.52
C MET A 148 -8.90 7.18 -9.18
N VAL A 149 -10.06 6.60 -9.41
CA VAL A 149 -10.33 5.16 -9.19
C VAL A 149 -9.42 4.29 -10.07
N GLU A 150 -9.32 4.60 -11.36
CA GLU A 150 -8.48 3.85 -12.30
C GLU A 150 -6.98 4.01 -12.03
N GLY A 151 -6.54 5.23 -11.75
CA GLY A 151 -5.11 5.55 -11.66
C GLY A 151 -4.52 5.41 -10.26
N TYR A 152 -5.25 5.82 -9.21
CA TYR A 152 -4.77 5.77 -7.83
C TYR A 152 -5.17 4.46 -7.15
N ASP A 153 -6.45 4.09 -7.24
CA ASP A 153 -6.95 2.87 -6.60
C ASP A 153 -6.69 1.61 -7.46
N ALA A 154 -6.25 1.77 -8.72
CA ALA A 154 -6.05 0.71 -9.69
C ALA A 154 -7.28 -0.22 -9.83
N ALA A 155 -8.47 0.37 -9.77
CA ALA A 155 -9.74 -0.32 -9.76
C ALA A 155 -10.59 0.04 -10.99
N ASP A 156 -11.49 -0.87 -11.36
CA ASP A 156 -12.49 -0.66 -12.41
C ASP A 156 -13.68 0.12 -11.81
N PRO A 157 -14.02 1.32 -12.31
CA PRO A 157 -15.13 2.11 -11.79
C PRO A 157 -16.49 1.42 -11.83
N ASP A 158 -16.69 0.48 -12.78
CA ASP A 158 -17.93 -0.29 -12.91
C ASP A 158 -18.05 -1.39 -11.85
N ARG A 159 -17.00 -1.61 -11.05
CA ARG A 159 -16.92 -2.63 -10.01
C ARG A 159 -16.47 -2.10 -8.65
N ALA A 160 -15.87 -0.94 -8.60
CA ALA A 160 -15.34 -0.38 -7.38
C ALA A 160 -16.47 0.04 -6.43
N SER A 161 -16.48 -0.52 -5.22
CA SER A 161 -17.47 -0.25 -4.16
C SER A 161 -17.38 1.19 -3.68
N THR A 162 -18.50 1.90 -3.68
CA THR A 162 -18.60 3.25 -3.10
C THR A 162 -18.30 3.26 -1.60
N PHE A 163 -18.68 2.21 -0.86
CA PHE A 163 -18.41 2.13 0.57
C PHE A 163 -16.91 1.95 0.84
N ALA A 164 -16.23 1.10 0.07
CA ALA A 164 -14.79 0.92 0.18
C ALA A 164 -14.03 2.21 -0.14
N LEU A 165 -14.39 2.90 -1.22
CA LEU A 165 -13.80 4.19 -1.60
C LEU A 165 -14.09 5.28 -0.55
N ARG A 166 -15.30 5.32 0.00
CA ARG A 166 -15.66 6.24 1.09
C ARG A 166 -14.76 6.02 2.30
N ASP A 167 -14.64 4.77 2.74
CA ASP A 167 -13.84 4.42 3.91
C ASP A 167 -12.37 4.73 3.70
N GLU A 168 -11.84 4.50 2.50
CA GLU A 168 -10.46 4.84 2.15
C GLU A 168 -10.24 6.35 2.06
N TRP A 169 -11.04 7.06 1.29
CA TRP A 169 -10.81 8.47 1.01
C TRP A 169 -11.16 9.38 2.19
N MET A 170 -12.12 8.98 3.05
CA MET A 170 -12.56 9.76 4.21
C MET A 170 -11.98 9.29 5.54
N GLY A 171 -11.72 7.98 5.68
CA GLY A 171 -11.34 7.37 6.94
C GLY A 171 -9.88 7.54 7.33
N HIS A 172 -8.97 7.66 6.39
CA HIS A 172 -7.53 7.61 6.66
C HIS A 172 -6.81 8.95 6.49
N GLY A 173 -7.56 10.03 6.29
CA GLY A 173 -7.00 11.36 6.13
C GLY A 173 -5.86 11.36 5.09
N LEU A 174 -6.17 11.60 3.84
CA LEU A 174 -5.18 11.79 2.76
C LEU A 174 -4.10 12.86 3.07
N GLY A 175 -4.16 13.43 4.29
CA GLY A 175 -3.42 14.61 4.69
C GLY A 175 -1.93 14.44 4.94
N ARG A 176 -1.40 13.24 5.11
CA ARG A 176 0.04 13.05 5.37
C ARG A 176 0.55 11.81 4.66
N GLN A 177 1.14 12.04 3.52
CA GLN A 177 1.93 11.03 2.82
C GLN A 177 3.41 11.24 3.14
N GLY A 178 4.16 10.15 3.20
CA GLY A 178 5.60 10.22 3.35
C GLY A 178 6.28 9.10 2.59
N ARG A 179 7.55 9.32 2.27
CA ARG A 179 8.47 8.31 1.73
C ARG A 179 9.45 7.89 2.79
N ILE A 180 9.86 6.64 2.76
CA ILE A 180 10.94 6.16 3.62
C ILE A 180 12.26 6.74 3.10
N ALA A 181 13.07 7.33 4.00
CA ALA A 181 14.38 7.85 3.66
C ALA A 181 15.31 6.69 3.27
N GLY A 182 15.87 6.75 2.10
CA GLY A 182 16.62 5.66 1.49
C GLY A 182 15.73 4.85 0.55
N ASP A 183 15.77 3.55 0.65
CA ASP A 183 14.83 2.65 0.00
C ASP A 183 14.00 1.86 1.02
N MET A 184 12.82 1.41 0.64
CA MET A 184 11.95 0.60 1.52
C MET A 184 12.57 -0.78 1.82
N ALA A 185 13.56 -1.24 1.07
CA ALA A 185 14.24 -2.51 1.31
C ALA A 185 15.11 -2.50 2.56
N ARG A 186 15.62 -1.34 2.98
CA ARG A 186 16.35 -1.25 4.25
C ARG A 186 15.50 -1.57 5.48
N SER A 187 14.16 -1.61 5.32
CA SER A 187 13.28 -2.05 6.39
C SER A 187 13.34 -3.56 6.65
N SER A 188 13.90 -4.35 5.73
CA SER A 188 14.16 -5.75 5.92
C SER A 188 15.63 -5.94 6.31
N SER A 189 15.94 -5.85 7.60
CA SER A 189 17.24 -6.23 8.16
C SER A 189 17.48 -7.76 8.12
N PHE A 190 16.96 -8.42 7.10
CA PHE A 190 17.27 -9.80 6.77
C PHE A 190 18.49 -9.80 5.85
N SER A 191 19.65 -10.17 6.42
CA SER A 191 20.84 -10.50 5.64
C SER A 191 20.51 -11.70 4.75
N TYR A 192 20.44 -11.50 3.44
CA TYR A 192 20.29 -12.59 2.49
C TYR A 192 21.61 -13.32 2.32
N PRO A 193 21.61 -14.65 2.34
CA PRO A 193 22.72 -15.41 1.78
C PRO A 193 22.79 -15.12 0.27
N SER A 194 24.00 -14.98 -0.26
CA SER A 194 24.28 -14.76 -1.68
C SER A 194 23.57 -15.79 -2.57
N ALA A 195 23.07 -15.34 -3.71
CA ALA A 195 22.28 -16.10 -4.69
C ALA A 195 23.11 -17.17 -5.46
N ALA A 196 23.78 -18.09 -4.77
CA ALA A 196 24.58 -19.14 -5.38
C ALA A 196 23.94 -20.54 -5.40
N ASP A 197 22.84 -20.76 -4.68
CA ASP A 197 22.20 -22.08 -4.63
C ASP A 197 20.75 -22.02 -5.12
N LYS A 198 20.55 -22.58 -6.32
CA LYS A 198 19.24 -22.81 -6.95
C LYS A 198 18.48 -23.96 -6.28
N VAL A 199 18.02 -23.75 -5.05
CA VAL A 199 17.07 -24.63 -4.35
C VAL A 199 15.95 -23.70 -3.86
N PRO A 200 14.66 -24.14 -3.82
CA PRO A 200 13.60 -23.30 -3.25
C PRO A 200 14.01 -22.83 -1.86
N GLN A 201 14.24 -21.54 -1.70
CA GLN A 201 14.86 -21.00 -0.49
C GLN A 201 13.89 -21.09 0.68
N SER A 202 14.17 -21.94 1.64
CA SER A 202 13.54 -21.91 2.94
C SER A 202 14.28 -20.91 3.82
N ILE A 203 13.61 -19.83 4.22
CA ILE A 203 14.13 -18.88 5.18
C ILE A 203 13.64 -19.29 6.56
N SER A 204 14.52 -19.74 7.42
CA SER A 204 14.21 -19.95 8.83
C SER A 204 14.49 -18.67 9.60
N ALA A 205 13.50 -18.18 10.36
CA ALA A 205 13.68 -17.06 11.27
C ALA A 205 14.64 -17.46 12.40
N PRO A 206 15.57 -16.56 12.83
CA PRO A 206 16.41 -16.82 14.00
C PRO A 206 15.57 -16.87 15.28
N PRO A 207 16.07 -17.51 16.33
CA PRO A 207 15.38 -17.66 17.60
C PRO A 207 15.09 -16.33 18.31
#